data_df95425eb68713bca055adf10d3c0ae2
#
_entry.id   df95425eb68713bca055adf10d3c0ae2
#
_cell.length_a   1.000
_cell.length_b   1.000
_cell.length_c   1.000
_cell.angle_alpha   90.00
_cell.angle_beta   90.00
_cell.angle_gamma   90.00
#
_symmetry.space_group_name_H-M   'P 1'
#
loop_
_entity.id
_entity.type
_entity.pdbx_description
1 polymer ?
#
loop_
_entity_poly.entity_id
_entity_poly.type
_entity_poly.pdbx_seq_one_letter_code
_entity_poly.pdbx_strand_id
1 'polypeptide(L)'
;ATNYTAIEARSQYTYDKEMLFPRLYSEKHAPYYNHYLGLGTAETPTFGDNLNFFFNYQVNHMYLRYFMWNFVGRQNDVQGHGGVINGNWISGIQAVDNRLAGQEMLPTSNKMDASRNTYFFLPLILGLVGLFWQIKKQGKDALITGLLFFFTGLAIVIYLNQAPMQPRERDYAYAGSFYIFAIWIGLGVLGLAHFFNRFLKHQLATRLACTIALLAGPVLLVHQNWDDHDRAERAWTRDMAYNYLQSCAPNAILFTYADNDTFPLWYLQEVEGVRTDIRIVNLSYLQSEWYLKQAVAAINDAQGIPLNIDADKLKKGVREVIYAHDLGIANYTELDTLLEIMLSDNQRNQVQMSNGIFVNILPTKKLQLSIDKDTVIRHAVVPKAWEDNIASTMQWTYNKEYVTKAELGMMAILAHNNWERPIYFANMLSTDNFMGLDKYLVNEGLVYKLMPIEAQQEENRISLFNEDSLYSNIMEKYHWGNIAEMKHFDSDYKTFINHYLWEETIGLALDTLNKRGEWKKASDIAHLALAKMPKKIVNTQQVYTNAYIVDTLLKVEEQDKAIQLANVGLDYLEQN
;
A
#
# COMPACT_ATOMS: atom_id res chain seq x y z
N ALA A 1 19.64 -2.11 40.25
CA ALA A 1 20.05 -2.69 38.96
C ALA A 1 18.96 -3.65 38.51
N THR A 2 18.19 -3.26 37.50
CA THR A 2 17.19 -4.13 36.86
C THR A 2 17.94 -5.08 35.93
N ASN A 3 17.99 -6.36 36.31
CA ASN A 3 18.52 -7.40 35.42
C ASN A 3 17.54 -7.59 34.28
N TYR A 4 17.96 -7.28 33.05
CA TYR A 4 17.27 -7.69 31.84
C TYR A 4 17.48 -9.20 31.66
N THR A 5 16.44 -9.98 31.88
CA THR A 5 16.39 -11.36 31.42
C THR A 5 15.82 -11.36 30.02
N ALA A 6 16.65 -11.57 29.03
CA ALA A 6 16.19 -11.83 27.66
C ALA A 6 15.50 -13.20 27.66
N ILE A 7 14.17 -13.22 27.62
CA ILE A 7 13.42 -14.44 27.33
C ILE A 7 13.45 -14.61 25.81
N GLU A 8 14.46 -15.28 25.29
CA GLU A 8 14.44 -15.78 23.91
C GLU A 8 13.55 -17.03 23.89
N ALA A 9 12.26 -16.86 23.61
CA ALA A 9 11.43 -17.96 23.17
C ALA A 9 11.79 -18.28 21.72
N ARG A 10 12.87 -18.99 21.48
CA ARG A 10 13.15 -19.60 20.18
C ARG A 10 12.32 -20.87 20.09
N SER A 11 11.30 -20.84 19.20
CA SER A 11 10.65 -22.07 18.76
C SER A 11 11.72 -22.95 18.10
N GLN A 12 12.02 -24.08 18.71
CA GLN A 12 12.92 -25.06 18.14
C GLN A 12 12.12 -25.93 17.18
N TYR A 13 12.23 -25.64 15.89
CA TYR A 13 11.57 -26.44 14.84
C TYR A 13 12.42 -27.68 14.54
N THR A 14 11.81 -28.86 14.57
CA THR A 14 12.36 -30.08 14.01
C THR A 14 11.81 -30.25 12.61
N TYR A 15 12.67 -30.38 11.63
CA TYR A 15 12.28 -30.54 10.23
C TYR A 15 12.47 -32.00 9.81
N ASP A 16 11.45 -32.58 9.16
CA ASP A 16 11.52 -33.95 8.62
C ASP A 16 12.47 -34.04 7.42
N LYS A 17 12.69 -32.92 6.74
CA LYS A 17 13.61 -32.83 5.59
C LYS A 17 14.45 -31.55 5.70
N GLU A 18 15.75 -31.71 5.55
CA GLU A 18 16.70 -30.60 5.50
C GLU A 18 17.24 -30.42 4.08
N MET A 19 17.52 -29.18 3.69
CA MET A 19 18.09 -28.83 2.40
C MET A 19 19.23 -27.81 2.57
N LEU A 20 20.31 -27.97 1.81
CA LEU A 20 21.50 -27.12 1.92
C LEU A 20 21.20 -25.64 1.54
N PHE A 21 20.30 -25.39 0.60
CA PHE A 21 20.01 -24.06 0.09
C PHE A 21 18.51 -23.86 -0.13
N PRO A 22 17.71 -23.75 0.96
CA PRO A 22 16.26 -23.62 0.87
C PRO A 22 15.87 -22.22 0.38
N ARG A 23 15.15 -22.15 -0.76
CA ARG A 23 14.61 -20.93 -1.33
C ARG A 23 13.09 -20.86 -1.24
N LEU A 24 12.43 -21.98 -1.36
CA LEU A 24 10.96 -22.16 -1.35
C LEU A 24 10.47 -22.46 0.07
N TYR A 25 10.57 -21.47 0.96
CA TYR A 25 10.42 -21.69 2.42
C TYR A 25 9.05 -21.31 2.98
N SER A 26 8.27 -20.50 2.25
CA SER A 26 7.05 -19.89 2.79
C SER A 26 5.81 -20.68 2.35
N GLU A 27 5.15 -21.34 3.30
CA GLU A 27 3.89 -22.05 3.07
C GLU A 27 2.80 -21.14 2.48
N LYS A 28 2.68 -19.91 2.98
CA LYS A 28 1.75 -18.89 2.45
C LYS A 28 1.95 -18.64 0.96
N HIS A 29 3.17 -18.75 0.45
CA HIS A 29 3.50 -18.48 -0.95
C HIS A 29 3.59 -19.75 -1.80
N ALA A 30 3.29 -20.93 -1.23
CA ALA A 30 3.35 -22.21 -1.95
C ALA A 30 2.57 -22.23 -3.28
N PRO A 31 1.34 -21.66 -3.38
CA PRO A 31 0.62 -21.61 -4.66
C PRO A 31 1.38 -20.81 -5.73
N TYR A 32 2.05 -19.72 -5.35
CA TYR A 32 2.83 -18.90 -6.29
C TYR A 32 4.14 -19.58 -6.72
N TYR A 33 4.81 -20.30 -5.80
CA TYR A 33 5.98 -21.10 -6.14
C TYR A 33 5.60 -22.20 -7.12
N ASN A 34 4.52 -22.92 -6.85
CA ASN A 34 4.04 -24.00 -7.70
C ASN A 34 3.65 -23.49 -9.10
N HIS A 35 2.92 -22.38 -9.15
CA HIS A 35 2.58 -21.74 -10.44
C HIS A 35 3.84 -21.31 -11.22
N TYR A 36 4.80 -20.70 -10.56
CA TYR A 36 6.03 -20.21 -11.19
C TYR A 36 6.92 -21.34 -11.71
N LEU A 37 6.99 -22.46 -10.99
CA LEU A 37 7.82 -23.62 -11.32
C LEU A 37 7.08 -24.69 -12.14
N GLY A 38 5.75 -24.56 -12.31
CA GLY A 38 4.92 -25.56 -12.96
C GLY A 38 4.76 -26.85 -12.14
N LEU A 39 4.83 -26.75 -10.79
CA LEU A 39 4.68 -27.88 -9.88
C LEU A 39 3.20 -28.15 -9.56
N GLY A 40 2.85 -29.42 -9.35
CA GLY A 40 1.54 -29.82 -8.83
C GLY A 40 1.37 -29.42 -7.35
N THR A 41 0.11 -29.27 -6.91
CA THR A 41 -0.22 -28.82 -5.53
C THR A 41 0.26 -29.77 -4.42
N ALA A 42 0.53 -31.04 -4.74
CA ALA A 42 1.01 -32.06 -3.79
C ALA A 42 2.52 -32.38 -3.94
N GLU A 43 3.21 -31.71 -4.87
CA GLU A 43 4.62 -31.97 -5.11
C GLU A 43 5.51 -31.26 -4.11
N THR A 44 6.45 -31.98 -3.52
CA THR A 44 7.47 -31.39 -2.64
C THR A 44 8.62 -30.87 -3.51
N PRO A 45 8.97 -29.56 -3.43
CA PRO A 45 10.06 -29.00 -4.22
C PRO A 45 11.39 -29.71 -3.98
N THR A 46 12.11 -29.97 -5.06
CA THR A 46 13.46 -30.58 -5.04
C THR A 46 14.54 -29.52 -4.87
N PHE A 47 15.79 -29.94 -4.67
CA PHE A 47 16.95 -29.04 -4.72
C PHE A 47 17.08 -28.34 -6.09
N GLY A 48 16.77 -29.04 -7.18
CA GLY A 48 16.75 -28.47 -8.52
C GLY A 48 15.74 -27.33 -8.66
N ASP A 49 14.54 -27.48 -8.08
CA ASP A 49 13.50 -26.44 -8.08
C ASP A 49 13.93 -25.20 -7.30
N ASN A 50 14.61 -25.39 -6.16
CA ASN A 50 15.18 -24.29 -5.39
C ASN A 50 16.26 -23.53 -6.20
N LEU A 51 17.13 -24.22 -6.93
CA LEU A 51 18.11 -23.58 -7.79
C LEU A 51 17.44 -22.88 -8.99
N ASN A 52 16.44 -23.51 -9.60
CA ASN A 52 15.66 -22.91 -10.68
C ASN A 52 14.99 -21.60 -10.22
N PHE A 53 14.33 -21.61 -9.06
CA PHE A 53 13.73 -20.42 -8.47
C PHE A 53 14.78 -19.35 -8.14
N PHE A 54 15.92 -19.73 -7.56
CA PHE A 54 17.00 -18.80 -7.26
C PHE A 54 17.50 -18.08 -8.51
N PHE A 55 17.85 -18.82 -9.56
CA PHE A 55 18.43 -18.18 -10.75
C PHE A 55 17.39 -17.42 -11.60
N ASN A 56 16.23 -18.01 -11.84
CA ASN A 56 15.25 -17.40 -12.74
C ASN A 56 14.41 -16.33 -12.05
N TYR A 57 13.99 -16.54 -10.80
CA TYR A 57 13.20 -15.54 -10.08
C TYR A 57 14.10 -14.57 -9.29
N GLN A 58 14.90 -15.06 -8.35
CA GLN A 58 15.60 -14.16 -7.43
C GLN A 58 16.76 -13.41 -8.09
N VAL A 59 17.57 -14.08 -8.92
CA VAL A 59 18.67 -13.42 -9.63
C VAL A 59 18.19 -12.69 -10.87
N ASN A 60 17.46 -13.35 -11.77
CA ASN A 60 17.09 -12.75 -13.04
C ASN A 60 15.95 -11.72 -12.87
N HIS A 61 14.80 -12.12 -12.30
CA HIS A 61 13.64 -11.23 -12.20
C HIS A 61 13.81 -10.16 -11.12
N MET A 62 14.33 -10.52 -9.92
CA MET A 62 14.41 -9.59 -8.78
C MET A 62 15.71 -8.78 -8.71
N TYR A 63 16.78 -9.15 -9.45
CA TYR A 63 18.03 -8.39 -9.43
C TYR A 63 18.46 -7.90 -10.80
N LEU A 64 18.67 -8.81 -11.77
CA LEU A 64 19.17 -8.41 -13.08
C LEU A 64 18.17 -7.53 -13.84
N ARG A 65 16.87 -7.77 -13.72
CA ARG A 65 15.84 -6.91 -14.29
C ARG A 65 15.95 -5.48 -13.74
N TYR A 66 16.09 -5.31 -12.43
CA TYR A 66 16.29 -3.99 -11.80
C TYR A 66 17.62 -3.34 -12.22
N PHE A 67 18.69 -4.13 -12.32
CA PHE A 67 19.96 -3.65 -12.83
C PHE A 67 19.83 -3.11 -14.26
N MET A 68 19.13 -3.84 -15.12
CA MET A 68 18.89 -3.43 -16.50
C MET A 68 17.99 -2.19 -16.60
N TRP A 69 17.03 -1.99 -15.68
CA TRP A 69 16.24 -0.75 -15.64
C TRP A 69 17.12 0.50 -15.51
N ASN A 70 18.16 0.41 -14.71
CA ASN A 70 19.03 1.56 -14.45
C ASN A 70 20.00 1.85 -15.59
N PHE A 71 20.39 0.84 -16.40
CA PHE A 71 21.50 0.98 -17.33
C PHE A 71 21.18 0.61 -18.78
N VAL A 72 19.99 0.05 -19.04
CA VAL A 72 19.53 -0.30 -20.39
C VAL A 72 18.22 0.38 -20.73
N GLY A 73 17.27 0.39 -19.78
CA GLY A 73 15.99 1.08 -19.85
C GLY A 73 14.85 0.29 -19.22
N ARG A 74 13.75 0.97 -18.96
CA ARG A 74 12.58 0.49 -18.23
C ARG A 74 11.34 0.58 -19.09
N GLN A 75 10.50 -0.45 -19.06
CA GLN A 75 9.27 -0.51 -19.84
C GLN A 75 8.19 0.45 -19.31
N ASN A 76 7.95 0.43 -18.02
CA ASN A 76 7.04 1.32 -17.29
C ASN A 76 7.28 1.22 -15.77
N ASP A 77 6.57 2.02 -14.98
CA ASP A 77 6.65 2.04 -13.51
C ASP A 77 5.64 1.09 -12.83
N VAL A 78 4.84 0.37 -13.59
CA VAL A 78 3.88 -0.61 -13.07
C VAL A 78 4.60 -1.89 -12.64
N GLN A 79 4.22 -2.43 -11.48
CA GLN A 79 4.85 -3.63 -10.94
C GLN A 79 4.74 -4.82 -11.89
N GLY A 80 5.87 -5.49 -12.17
CA GLY A 80 5.95 -6.66 -13.02
C GLY A 80 5.94 -7.97 -12.26
N HIS A 81 5.15 -8.93 -12.72
CA HIS A 81 5.06 -10.28 -12.18
C HIS A 81 5.53 -11.35 -13.17
N GLY A 82 6.41 -10.97 -14.12
CA GLY A 82 6.96 -11.88 -15.14
C GLY A 82 6.17 -11.92 -16.46
N GLY A 83 5.09 -11.10 -16.60
CA GLY A 83 4.36 -10.94 -17.85
C GLY A 83 5.04 -9.96 -18.83
N VAL A 84 4.52 -9.87 -20.07
CA VAL A 84 5.11 -9.03 -21.13
C VAL A 84 4.67 -7.56 -21.05
N ILE A 85 3.60 -7.24 -20.33
CA ILE A 85 2.94 -5.93 -20.36
C ILE A 85 3.62 -4.92 -19.44
N ASN A 86 4.06 -5.35 -18.24
CA ASN A 86 4.51 -4.45 -17.19
C ASN A 86 5.86 -4.85 -16.59
N GLY A 87 6.63 -3.84 -16.19
CA GLY A 87 7.79 -3.98 -15.33
C GLY A 87 9.00 -4.68 -15.96
N ASN A 88 9.07 -4.83 -17.28
CA ASN A 88 10.22 -5.40 -17.94
C ASN A 88 11.33 -4.35 -18.14
N TRP A 89 12.54 -4.80 -18.41
CA TRP A 89 13.56 -3.94 -18.97
C TRP A 89 13.46 -3.94 -20.51
N ILE A 90 13.81 -2.83 -21.11
CA ILE A 90 13.83 -2.63 -22.56
C ILE A 90 15.06 -1.83 -22.96
N SER A 91 15.51 -2.00 -24.19
CA SER A 91 16.71 -1.31 -24.68
C SER A 91 16.43 -0.10 -25.58
N GLY A 92 15.24 -0.04 -26.19
CA GLY A 92 14.92 0.86 -27.29
C GLY A 92 15.32 0.29 -28.66
N ILE A 93 15.96 -0.89 -28.72
CA ILE A 93 16.29 -1.60 -29.94
C ILE A 93 15.21 -2.64 -30.21
N GLN A 94 14.31 -2.36 -31.15
CA GLN A 94 13.11 -3.16 -31.41
C GLN A 94 13.40 -4.66 -31.58
N ALA A 95 14.47 -5.03 -32.30
CA ALA A 95 14.84 -6.42 -32.51
C ALA A 95 15.21 -7.18 -31.21
N VAL A 96 15.71 -6.46 -30.20
CA VAL A 96 16.02 -7.01 -28.87
C VAL A 96 14.75 -7.07 -28.04
N ASP A 97 14.02 -5.97 -27.98
CA ASP A 97 12.87 -5.78 -27.11
C ASP A 97 11.71 -6.71 -27.49
N ASN A 98 11.46 -6.92 -28.78
CA ASN A 98 10.43 -7.85 -29.26
C ASN A 98 10.71 -9.31 -28.89
N ARG A 99 11.98 -9.72 -28.87
CA ARG A 99 12.36 -11.09 -28.47
C ARG A 99 12.23 -11.32 -26.97
N LEU A 100 12.49 -10.30 -26.16
CA LEU A 100 12.55 -10.42 -24.70
C LEU A 100 11.19 -10.20 -24.03
N ALA A 101 10.40 -9.28 -24.54
CA ALA A 101 9.19 -8.83 -23.87
C ALA A 101 8.00 -8.58 -24.82
N GLY A 102 8.02 -9.08 -26.05
CA GLY A 102 6.86 -9.02 -26.96
C GLY A 102 6.33 -7.61 -27.21
N GLN A 103 7.20 -6.61 -27.30
CA GLN A 103 6.82 -5.19 -27.29
C GLN A 103 5.94 -4.73 -28.46
N GLU A 104 5.87 -5.50 -29.54
CA GLU A 104 5.01 -5.19 -30.71
C GLU A 104 3.52 -5.26 -30.36
N MET A 105 3.15 -6.17 -29.47
CA MET A 105 1.75 -6.46 -29.10
C MET A 105 1.22 -5.61 -27.94
N LEU A 106 2.01 -4.64 -27.47
CA LEU A 106 1.58 -3.81 -26.34
C LEU A 106 0.46 -2.84 -26.73
N PRO A 107 -0.49 -2.60 -25.81
CA PRO A 107 -1.46 -1.52 -25.92
C PRO A 107 -0.79 -0.15 -26.16
N THR A 108 -1.52 0.75 -26.81
CA THR A 108 -1.01 2.10 -27.11
C THR A 108 -0.65 2.89 -25.85
N SER A 109 -1.44 2.75 -24.79
CA SER A 109 -1.17 3.39 -23.48
C SER A 109 0.17 2.98 -22.90
N ASN A 110 0.52 1.69 -22.97
CA ASN A 110 1.80 1.17 -22.48
C ASN A 110 3.00 1.65 -23.32
N LYS A 111 2.82 1.82 -24.65
CA LYS A 111 3.87 2.35 -25.54
C LYS A 111 4.15 3.82 -25.30
N MET A 112 3.13 4.58 -24.87
CA MET A 112 3.18 6.02 -24.63
C MET A 112 3.30 6.39 -23.14
N ASP A 113 3.57 5.42 -22.28
CA ASP A 113 3.76 5.68 -20.85
C ASP A 113 5.02 6.53 -20.61
N ALA A 114 4.91 7.58 -19.79
CA ALA A 114 6.01 8.51 -19.52
C ALA A 114 7.20 7.84 -18.82
N SER A 115 6.93 6.80 -18.02
CA SER A 115 7.98 6.02 -17.35
C SER A 115 8.68 4.98 -18.25
N ARG A 116 8.38 5.01 -19.58
CA ARG A 116 9.04 4.19 -20.59
C ARG A 116 10.35 4.82 -21.04
N ASN A 117 11.46 4.37 -20.48
CA ASN A 117 12.80 4.91 -20.69
C ASN A 117 13.70 3.92 -21.46
N THR A 118 14.48 4.42 -22.43
CA THR A 118 15.35 3.57 -23.25
C THR A 118 16.74 4.19 -23.38
N TYR A 119 17.78 3.41 -23.05
CA TYR A 119 19.16 3.92 -23.04
C TYR A 119 20.08 3.23 -24.03
N PHE A 120 19.56 2.36 -24.90
CA PHE A 120 20.28 1.72 -26.00
C PHE A 120 21.57 1.00 -25.57
N PHE A 121 21.59 0.43 -24.37
CA PHE A 121 22.76 -0.17 -23.72
C PHE A 121 23.92 0.79 -23.45
N LEU A 122 23.81 2.09 -23.75
CA LEU A 122 24.94 3.02 -23.69
C LEU A 122 25.57 3.15 -22.30
N PRO A 123 24.78 3.37 -21.20
CA PRO A 123 25.34 3.38 -19.84
C PRO A 123 25.95 2.03 -19.45
N LEU A 124 25.31 0.92 -19.84
CA LEU A 124 25.82 -0.42 -19.56
C LEU A 124 27.19 -0.65 -20.21
N ILE A 125 27.31 -0.34 -21.50
CA ILE A 125 28.58 -0.49 -22.26
C ILE A 125 29.65 0.37 -21.62
N LEU A 126 29.34 1.62 -21.29
CA LEU A 126 30.29 2.55 -20.67
C LEU A 126 30.78 2.02 -19.31
N GLY A 127 29.88 1.48 -18.47
CA GLY A 127 30.24 0.85 -17.22
C GLY A 127 31.14 -0.39 -17.39
N LEU A 128 30.83 -1.25 -18.36
CA LEU A 128 31.68 -2.39 -18.68
C LEU A 128 33.06 -1.96 -19.18
N VAL A 129 33.16 -0.93 -20.02
CA VAL A 129 34.46 -0.37 -20.46
C VAL A 129 35.25 0.12 -19.23
N GLY A 130 34.62 0.78 -18.27
CA GLY A 130 35.23 1.23 -17.03
C GLY A 130 35.70 0.09 -16.13
N LEU A 131 34.89 -0.93 -15.96
CA LEU A 131 35.23 -2.14 -15.21
C LEU A 131 36.47 -2.82 -15.81
N PHE A 132 36.46 -3.08 -17.13
CA PHE A 132 37.60 -3.71 -17.80
C PHE A 132 38.87 -2.85 -17.74
N TRP A 133 38.74 -1.52 -17.85
CA TRP A 133 39.86 -0.62 -17.69
C TRP A 133 40.42 -0.70 -16.26
N GLN A 134 39.57 -0.68 -15.23
CA GLN A 134 39.98 -0.77 -13.82
C GLN A 134 40.67 -2.11 -13.52
N ILE A 135 40.12 -3.23 -13.99
CA ILE A 135 40.74 -4.56 -13.82
C ILE A 135 42.17 -4.57 -14.40
N LYS A 136 42.37 -3.98 -15.58
CA LYS A 136 43.68 -3.98 -16.23
C LYS A 136 44.68 -3.01 -15.61
N LYS A 137 44.23 -1.90 -15.05
CA LYS A 137 45.11 -0.82 -14.57
C LYS A 137 45.22 -0.74 -13.05
N GLN A 138 44.20 -1.14 -12.36
CA GLN A 138 44.04 -1.00 -10.89
C GLN A 138 43.35 -2.24 -10.30
N GLY A 139 43.95 -3.42 -10.50
CA GLY A 139 43.35 -4.70 -10.18
C GLY A 139 42.95 -4.84 -8.70
N LYS A 140 43.70 -4.24 -7.75
CA LYS A 140 43.37 -4.26 -6.32
C LYS A 140 42.09 -3.45 -6.05
N ASP A 141 41.98 -2.27 -6.64
CA ASP A 141 40.80 -1.41 -6.49
C ASP A 141 39.58 -2.02 -7.21
N ALA A 142 39.81 -2.71 -8.36
CA ALA A 142 38.78 -3.47 -9.05
C ALA A 142 38.23 -4.62 -8.20
N LEU A 143 39.07 -5.28 -7.39
CA LEU A 143 38.62 -6.29 -6.45
C LEU A 143 37.74 -5.67 -5.35
N ILE A 144 38.13 -4.53 -4.79
CA ILE A 144 37.38 -3.84 -3.73
C ILE A 144 36.01 -3.41 -4.26
N THR A 145 35.98 -2.72 -5.42
CA THR A 145 34.70 -2.30 -6.03
C THR A 145 33.84 -3.49 -6.46
N GLY A 146 34.47 -4.57 -6.95
CA GLY A 146 33.78 -5.81 -7.28
C GLY A 146 33.13 -6.50 -6.08
N LEU A 147 33.85 -6.55 -4.95
CA LEU A 147 33.30 -7.06 -3.69
C LEU A 147 32.16 -6.18 -3.16
N LEU A 148 32.29 -4.86 -3.22
CA LEU A 148 31.21 -3.94 -2.86
C LEU A 148 29.98 -4.16 -3.75
N PHE A 149 30.17 -4.27 -5.08
CA PHE A 149 29.09 -4.58 -6.01
C PHE A 149 28.40 -5.91 -5.67
N PHE A 150 29.17 -6.94 -5.37
CA PHE A 150 28.65 -8.26 -5.01
C PHE A 150 27.87 -8.21 -3.68
N PHE A 151 28.45 -7.63 -2.61
CA PHE A 151 27.85 -7.63 -1.28
C PHE A 151 26.63 -6.71 -1.19
N THR A 152 26.56 -5.63 -1.96
CA THR A 152 25.40 -4.73 -2.02
C THR A 152 24.37 -5.11 -3.09
N GLY A 153 24.60 -6.20 -3.82
CA GLY A 153 23.73 -6.74 -4.84
C GLY A 153 23.36 -8.20 -4.62
N LEU A 154 24.11 -9.11 -5.25
CA LEU A 154 23.80 -10.55 -5.19
C LEU A 154 23.81 -11.15 -3.79
N ALA A 155 24.68 -10.70 -2.89
CA ALA A 155 24.66 -11.16 -1.51
C ALA A 155 23.36 -10.76 -0.79
N ILE A 156 22.80 -9.59 -1.10
CA ILE A 156 21.48 -9.17 -0.59
C ILE A 156 20.36 -10.05 -1.13
N VAL A 157 20.41 -10.45 -2.41
CA VAL A 157 19.45 -11.41 -3.00
C VAL A 157 19.45 -12.71 -2.20
N ILE A 158 20.65 -13.23 -1.89
CA ILE A 158 20.82 -14.46 -1.11
C ILE A 158 20.26 -14.29 0.32
N TYR A 159 20.57 -13.17 0.96
CA TYR A 159 20.17 -12.87 2.33
C TYR A 159 18.66 -12.67 2.48
N LEU A 160 18.03 -11.87 1.63
CA LEU A 160 16.61 -11.54 1.72
C LEU A 160 15.71 -12.73 1.40
N ASN A 161 16.15 -13.65 0.56
CA ASN A 161 15.38 -14.82 0.13
C ASN A 161 13.92 -14.48 -0.22
N GLN A 162 13.72 -13.46 -1.07
CA GLN A 162 12.39 -12.91 -1.34
C GLN A 162 11.48 -13.93 -2.04
N ALA A 163 10.26 -14.05 -1.50
CA ALA A 163 9.18 -14.82 -2.10
C ALA A 163 8.55 -14.07 -3.29
N PRO A 164 7.78 -14.75 -4.17
CA PRO A 164 6.98 -14.11 -5.22
C PRO A 164 5.90 -13.17 -4.64
N MET A 165 5.25 -12.42 -5.51
CA MET A 165 4.11 -11.55 -5.18
C MET A 165 4.44 -10.54 -4.06
N GLN A 166 5.59 -9.88 -4.20
CA GLN A 166 5.91 -8.73 -3.34
C GLN A 166 4.87 -7.62 -3.55
N PRO A 167 4.49 -6.86 -2.50
CA PRO A 167 3.48 -5.80 -2.61
C PRO A 167 3.91 -4.62 -3.47
N ARG A 168 5.22 -4.49 -3.76
CA ARG A 168 5.81 -3.48 -4.66
C ARG A 168 7.16 -3.94 -5.16
N GLU A 169 7.70 -3.24 -6.16
CA GLU A 169 9.07 -3.46 -6.63
C GLU A 169 10.09 -3.18 -5.51
N ARG A 170 11.16 -3.98 -5.46
CA ARG A 170 12.19 -3.95 -4.42
C ARG A 170 13.57 -3.53 -4.93
N ASP A 171 13.63 -2.80 -6.03
CA ASP A 171 14.85 -2.32 -6.68
C ASP A 171 15.77 -1.53 -5.74
N TYR A 172 15.20 -0.74 -4.84
CA TYR A 172 15.95 0.01 -3.83
C TYR A 172 16.79 -0.85 -2.90
N ALA A 173 16.46 -2.12 -2.71
CA ALA A 173 17.26 -3.04 -1.89
C ALA A 173 18.67 -3.25 -2.47
N TYR A 174 18.84 -3.03 -3.76
CA TYR A 174 20.08 -3.24 -4.51
C TYR A 174 20.76 -1.94 -4.96
N ALA A 175 20.28 -0.79 -4.50
CA ALA A 175 20.77 0.53 -4.89
C ALA A 175 22.29 0.70 -4.68
N GLY A 176 22.87 0.06 -3.66
CA GLY A 176 24.31 0.05 -3.44
C GLY A 176 25.11 -0.53 -4.62
N SER A 177 24.65 -1.64 -5.21
CA SER A 177 25.32 -2.24 -6.37
C SER A 177 25.18 -1.34 -7.62
N PHE A 178 24.05 -0.68 -7.79
CA PHE A 178 23.83 0.26 -8.89
C PHE A 178 24.73 1.49 -8.75
N TYR A 179 24.92 1.99 -7.52
CA TYR A 179 25.87 3.05 -7.21
C TYR A 179 27.31 2.67 -7.57
N ILE A 180 27.75 1.45 -7.22
CA ILE A 180 29.08 0.96 -7.57
C ILE A 180 29.22 0.84 -9.10
N PHE A 181 28.18 0.39 -9.81
CA PHE A 181 28.22 0.33 -11.27
C PHE A 181 28.35 1.72 -11.89
N ALA A 182 27.72 2.75 -11.30
CA ALA A 182 27.87 4.14 -11.74
C ALA A 182 29.32 4.65 -11.60
N ILE A 183 30.10 4.16 -10.63
CA ILE A 183 31.54 4.44 -10.54
C ILE A 183 32.25 3.88 -11.78
N TRP A 184 31.92 2.66 -12.22
CA TRP A 184 32.49 2.10 -13.43
C TRP A 184 32.08 2.86 -14.70
N ILE A 185 30.87 3.42 -14.75
CA ILE A 185 30.45 4.34 -15.83
C ILE A 185 31.40 5.55 -15.87
N GLY A 186 31.70 6.16 -14.72
CA GLY A 186 32.67 7.25 -14.62
C GLY A 186 34.08 6.83 -15.07
N LEU A 187 34.56 5.66 -14.66
CA LEU A 187 35.85 5.10 -15.08
C LEU A 187 35.86 4.73 -16.59
N GLY A 188 34.70 4.53 -17.20
CA GLY A 188 34.55 4.31 -18.63
C GLY A 188 35.14 5.43 -19.49
N VAL A 189 35.12 6.67 -18.99
CA VAL A 189 35.78 7.81 -19.64
C VAL A 189 37.27 7.56 -19.83
N LEU A 190 37.94 7.02 -18.80
CA LEU A 190 39.36 6.70 -18.84
C LEU A 190 39.64 5.54 -19.81
N GLY A 191 38.76 4.55 -19.85
CA GLY A 191 38.82 3.45 -20.79
C GLY A 191 38.68 3.92 -22.24
N LEU A 192 37.71 4.78 -22.53
CA LEU A 192 37.52 5.38 -23.86
C LEU A 192 38.70 6.27 -24.26
N ALA A 193 39.18 7.14 -23.35
CA ALA A 193 40.33 7.99 -23.62
C ALA A 193 41.58 7.15 -23.93
N HIS A 194 41.81 6.06 -23.18
CA HIS A 194 42.91 5.13 -23.45
C HIS A 194 42.77 4.44 -24.81
N PHE A 195 41.55 4.08 -25.22
CA PHE A 195 41.27 3.51 -26.53
C PHE A 195 41.54 4.52 -27.64
N PHE A 196 41.00 5.75 -27.55
CA PHE A 196 41.18 6.77 -28.58
C PHE A 196 42.60 7.31 -28.68
N ASN A 197 43.39 7.31 -27.59
CA ASN A 197 44.81 7.69 -27.61
C ASN A 197 45.67 6.84 -28.55
N ARG A 198 45.17 5.68 -29.01
CA ARG A 198 45.87 4.87 -30.03
C ARG A 198 45.79 5.48 -31.42
N PHE A 199 44.80 6.32 -31.67
CA PHE A 199 44.52 6.84 -33.02
C PHE A 199 44.56 8.38 -33.08
N LEU A 200 44.43 9.06 -31.93
CA LEU A 200 44.26 10.50 -31.82
C LEU A 200 45.29 11.09 -30.84
N LYS A 201 45.58 12.40 -31.01
CA LYS A 201 46.38 13.15 -30.05
C LYS A 201 45.66 13.16 -28.67
N HIS A 202 46.42 13.06 -27.60
CA HIS A 202 45.90 12.91 -26.23
C HIS A 202 44.78 13.88 -25.88
N GLN A 203 44.95 15.18 -26.16
CA GLN A 203 43.92 16.19 -25.86
C GLN A 203 42.60 15.95 -26.62
N LEU A 204 42.70 15.55 -27.92
CA LEU A 204 41.52 15.24 -28.72
C LEU A 204 40.84 13.96 -28.26
N ALA A 205 41.60 12.92 -27.97
CA ALA A 205 41.13 11.66 -27.45
C ALA A 205 40.37 11.83 -26.11
N THR A 206 40.94 12.63 -25.21
CA THR A 206 40.29 12.93 -23.91
C THR A 206 38.98 13.72 -24.08
N ARG A 207 39.00 14.77 -24.92
CA ARG A 207 37.78 15.56 -25.21
C ARG A 207 36.69 14.68 -25.81
N LEU A 208 37.01 13.86 -26.78
CA LEU A 208 36.06 12.95 -27.42
C LEU A 208 35.49 11.92 -26.43
N ALA A 209 36.33 11.32 -25.59
CA ALA A 209 35.90 10.40 -24.56
C ALA A 209 34.95 11.05 -23.54
N CYS A 210 35.29 12.26 -23.09
CA CYS A 210 34.40 13.00 -22.17
C CYS A 210 33.06 13.35 -22.82
N THR A 211 33.07 13.80 -24.08
CA THR A 211 31.83 14.15 -24.80
C THR A 211 30.93 12.92 -24.98
N ILE A 212 31.49 11.81 -25.44
CA ILE A 212 30.73 10.56 -25.64
C ILE A 212 30.16 10.08 -24.31
N ALA A 213 30.98 10.04 -23.27
CA ALA A 213 30.52 9.57 -21.97
C ALA A 213 29.46 10.48 -21.35
N LEU A 214 29.59 11.80 -21.49
CA LEU A 214 28.60 12.77 -21.05
C LEU A 214 27.25 12.56 -21.76
N LEU A 215 27.28 12.38 -23.09
CA LEU A 215 26.08 12.17 -23.88
C LEU A 215 25.43 10.79 -23.62
N ALA A 216 26.26 9.74 -23.57
CA ALA A 216 25.78 8.36 -23.38
C ALA A 216 25.39 8.00 -21.94
N GLY A 217 25.77 8.80 -20.95
CA GLY A 217 25.43 8.63 -19.56
C GLY A 217 24.50 9.76 -19.06
N PRO A 218 25.05 10.78 -18.38
CA PRO A 218 24.23 11.77 -17.67
C PRO A 218 23.19 12.48 -18.53
N VAL A 219 23.54 12.93 -19.73
CA VAL A 219 22.60 13.68 -20.61
C VAL A 219 21.45 12.79 -21.05
N LEU A 220 21.76 11.57 -21.51
CA LEU A 220 20.75 10.61 -21.93
C LEU A 220 19.81 10.25 -20.77
N LEU A 221 20.35 9.95 -19.59
CA LEU A 221 19.56 9.59 -18.41
C LEU A 221 18.70 10.76 -17.95
N VAL A 222 19.21 11.99 -17.91
CA VAL A 222 18.40 13.17 -17.56
C VAL A 222 17.28 13.37 -18.59
N HIS A 223 17.59 13.27 -19.89
CA HIS A 223 16.60 13.47 -20.94
C HIS A 223 15.45 12.45 -20.89
N GLN A 224 15.77 11.19 -20.59
CA GLN A 224 14.79 10.11 -20.58
C GLN A 224 13.98 10.04 -19.28
N ASN A 225 14.53 10.46 -18.14
CA ASN A 225 13.92 10.25 -16.85
C ASN A 225 13.40 11.53 -16.19
N TRP A 226 13.55 12.71 -16.82
CA TRP A 226 13.16 13.96 -16.18
C TRP A 226 11.66 14.00 -15.85
N ASP A 227 10.84 13.60 -16.79
CA ASP A 227 9.38 13.68 -16.70
C ASP A 227 8.79 12.73 -15.65
N ASP A 228 9.29 11.50 -15.54
CA ASP A 228 8.80 10.51 -14.58
C ASP A 228 9.48 10.62 -13.19
N HIS A 229 10.51 11.45 -13.05
CA HIS A 229 11.16 11.78 -11.77
C HIS A 229 10.82 13.18 -11.24
N ASP A 230 10.17 14.02 -12.02
CA ASP A 230 9.69 15.33 -11.56
C ASP A 230 8.57 15.14 -10.53
N ARG A 231 8.77 15.70 -9.35
CA ARG A 231 7.85 15.65 -8.22
C ARG A 231 7.19 17.01 -7.92
N ALA A 232 7.49 18.04 -8.71
CA ALA A 232 7.09 19.41 -8.45
C ALA A 232 5.56 19.60 -8.37
N GLU A 233 4.80 18.82 -9.14
CA GLU A 233 3.33 18.94 -9.23
C GLU A 233 2.56 17.89 -8.40
N ARG A 234 3.23 17.12 -7.56
CA ARG A 234 2.59 16.03 -6.79
C ARG A 234 1.94 16.50 -5.49
N ALA A 235 0.88 17.28 -5.59
CA ALA A 235 0.11 17.71 -4.42
C ALA A 235 -0.96 16.71 -3.95
N TRP A 236 -1.31 15.72 -4.76
CA TRP A 236 -2.45 14.84 -4.52
C TRP A 236 -2.33 14.00 -3.24
N THR A 237 -1.14 13.53 -2.85
CA THR A 237 -0.96 12.77 -1.60
C THR A 237 -1.28 13.62 -0.38
N ARG A 238 -0.80 14.88 -0.38
CA ARG A 238 -1.10 15.87 0.65
C ARG A 238 -2.60 16.17 0.70
N ASP A 239 -3.20 16.44 -0.45
CA ASP A 239 -4.61 16.81 -0.53
C ASP A 239 -5.53 15.66 -0.17
N MET A 240 -5.19 14.43 -0.53
CA MET A 240 -5.94 13.26 -0.08
C MET A 240 -5.90 13.09 1.43
N ALA A 241 -4.73 13.26 2.05
CA ALA A 241 -4.60 13.24 3.50
C ALA A 241 -5.39 14.38 4.16
N TYR A 242 -5.37 15.58 3.57
CA TYR A 242 -6.20 16.69 4.00
C TYR A 242 -7.69 16.33 3.97
N ASN A 243 -8.14 15.71 2.88
CA ASN A 243 -9.52 15.30 2.72
C ASN A 243 -9.96 14.25 3.76
N TYR A 244 -9.09 13.29 4.09
CA TYR A 244 -9.35 12.34 5.19
C TYR A 244 -9.58 13.07 6.51
N LEU A 245 -8.70 14.00 6.89
CA LEU A 245 -8.81 14.76 8.13
C LEU A 245 -10.06 15.67 8.15
N GLN A 246 -10.40 16.30 7.03
CA GLN A 246 -11.59 17.15 6.93
C GLN A 246 -12.90 16.36 6.91
N SER A 247 -12.87 15.08 6.56
CA SER A 247 -14.03 14.20 6.63
C SER A 247 -14.42 13.85 8.07
N CYS A 248 -13.47 13.93 9.00
CA CYS A 248 -13.70 13.58 10.38
C CYS A 248 -14.29 14.74 11.20
N ALA A 249 -15.20 14.45 12.11
CA ALA A 249 -15.71 15.39 13.11
C ALA A 249 -14.59 15.84 14.08
N PRO A 250 -14.77 16.95 14.82
CA PRO A 250 -13.78 17.38 15.80
C PRO A 250 -13.46 16.31 16.85
N ASN A 251 -12.22 16.28 17.32
CA ASN A 251 -11.70 15.38 18.35
C ASN A 251 -11.89 13.87 18.05
N ALA A 252 -11.98 13.51 16.77
CA ALA A 252 -12.22 12.13 16.34
C ALA A 252 -11.04 11.19 16.63
N ILE A 253 -11.34 9.89 16.68
CA ILE A 253 -10.37 8.80 16.56
C ILE A 253 -10.49 8.25 15.14
N LEU A 254 -9.40 8.27 14.38
CA LEU A 254 -9.34 7.75 13.01
C LEU A 254 -8.44 6.53 12.95
N PHE A 255 -9.02 5.36 12.69
CA PHE A 255 -8.26 4.15 12.42
C PHE A 255 -7.71 4.13 11.00
N THR A 256 -6.43 3.85 10.89
CA THR A 256 -5.67 3.64 9.65
C THR A 256 -4.88 2.33 9.74
N TYR A 257 -4.26 1.86 8.65
CA TYR A 257 -3.61 0.55 8.72
C TYR A 257 -2.11 0.55 8.44
N ALA A 258 -1.64 1.12 7.38
CA ALA A 258 -0.25 0.99 6.96
C ALA A 258 0.40 2.36 6.70
N ASP A 259 1.39 2.42 5.82
CA ASP A 259 2.17 3.63 5.56
C ASP A 259 1.37 4.67 4.77
N ASN A 260 0.64 4.20 3.72
CA ASN A 260 0.06 5.07 2.69
C ASN A 260 -1.09 5.94 3.20
N ASP A 261 -1.90 5.42 4.12
CA ASP A 261 -3.01 6.12 4.73
C ASP A 261 -2.66 6.81 6.06
N THR A 262 -1.45 6.58 6.60
CA THR A 262 -1.04 7.10 7.91
C THR A 262 0.01 8.21 7.81
N PHE A 263 1.11 8.01 7.09
CA PHE A 263 2.23 8.95 7.08
C PHE A 263 1.88 10.31 6.47
N PRO A 264 1.08 10.40 5.40
CA PRO A 264 0.63 11.70 4.92
C PRO A 264 -0.25 12.45 5.91
N LEU A 265 -1.06 11.74 6.73
CA LEU A 265 -1.86 12.35 7.80
C LEU A 265 -0.96 12.93 8.90
N TRP A 266 0.05 12.16 9.35
CA TRP A 266 1.02 12.65 10.32
C TRP A 266 1.81 13.85 9.79
N TYR A 267 2.20 13.84 8.51
CA TYR A 267 2.84 15.01 7.90
C TYR A 267 1.96 16.26 8.03
N LEU A 268 0.67 16.15 7.71
CA LEU A 268 -0.24 17.30 7.83
C LEU A 268 -0.39 17.79 9.27
N GLN A 269 -0.47 16.89 10.23
CA GLN A 269 -0.60 17.26 11.64
C GLN A 269 0.69 17.87 12.20
N GLU A 270 1.83 17.21 11.98
CA GLU A 270 3.10 17.59 12.61
C GLU A 270 3.84 18.72 11.88
N VAL A 271 3.65 18.88 10.57
CA VAL A 271 4.35 19.88 9.76
C VAL A 271 3.46 21.06 9.41
N GLU A 272 2.20 20.81 9.01
CA GLU A 272 1.28 21.86 8.57
C GLU A 272 0.29 22.31 9.66
N GLY A 273 0.20 21.60 10.78
CA GLY A 273 -0.73 21.92 11.88
C GLY A 273 -2.21 21.72 11.53
N VAL A 274 -2.51 20.83 10.58
CA VAL A 274 -3.88 20.59 10.10
C VAL A 274 -4.57 19.55 10.95
N ARG A 275 -5.71 19.89 11.55
CA ARG A 275 -6.55 18.99 12.35
C ARG A 275 -5.77 18.19 13.38
N THR A 276 -4.97 18.87 14.17
CA THR A 276 -4.19 18.34 15.28
C THR A 276 -5.07 17.79 16.44
N ASP A 277 -6.37 18.07 16.38
CA ASP A 277 -7.40 17.55 17.28
C ASP A 277 -7.75 16.07 17.05
N ILE A 278 -7.45 15.52 15.86
CA ILE A 278 -7.79 14.15 15.49
C ILE A 278 -6.70 13.18 15.96
N ARG A 279 -7.10 12.11 16.65
CA ARG A 279 -6.19 11.03 17.02
C ARG A 279 -6.13 9.97 15.93
N ILE A 280 -5.04 9.94 15.18
CA ILE A 280 -4.76 8.89 14.22
C ILE A 280 -4.25 7.65 14.94
N VAL A 281 -4.83 6.49 14.67
CA VAL A 281 -4.48 5.19 15.26
C VAL A 281 -4.17 4.19 14.16
N ASN A 282 -2.88 3.95 13.95
CA ASN A 282 -2.42 2.96 12.97
C ASN A 282 -2.52 1.55 13.56
N LEU A 283 -3.35 0.70 12.95
CA LEU A 283 -3.61 -0.66 13.41
C LEU A 283 -2.40 -1.59 13.27
N SER A 284 -1.53 -1.38 12.27
CA SER A 284 -0.28 -2.15 12.17
C SER A 284 0.65 -1.89 13.35
N TYR A 285 0.79 -0.63 13.78
CA TYR A 285 1.63 -0.27 14.91
C TYR A 285 0.98 -0.52 16.25
N LEU A 286 -0.35 -0.53 16.34
CA LEU A 286 -1.09 -0.82 17.56
C LEU A 286 -0.79 -2.23 18.12
N GLN A 287 -0.22 -3.11 17.30
CA GLN A 287 0.30 -4.40 17.75
C GLN A 287 1.58 -4.30 18.59
N SER A 288 2.28 -3.16 18.58
CA SER A 288 3.54 -2.99 19.26
C SER A 288 3.40 -2.23 20.59
N GLU A 289 4.10 -2.71 21.60
CA GLU A 289 4.10 -2.14 22.96
C GLU A 289 4.45 -0.64 22.98
N TRP A 290 5.43 -0.22 22.20
CA TRP A 290 5.87 1.18 22.17
C TRP A 290 4.76 2.10 21.65
N TYR A 291 4.04 1.68 20.61
CA TYR A 291 2.97 2.48 20.02
C TYR A 291 1.73 2.53 20.92
N LEU A 292 1.37 1.42 21.56
CA LEU A 292 0.30 1.38 22.58
C LEU A 292 0.56 2.39 23.70
N LYS A 293 1.82 2.45 24.21
CA LYS A 293 2.22 3.43 25.23
C LYS A 293 2.14 4.88 24.73
N GLN A 294 2.51 5.12 23.47
CA GLN A 294 2.40 6.44 22.85
C GLN A 294 0.95 6.82 22.60
N ALA A 295 0.13 5.86 22.18
CA ALA A 295 -1.25 6.11 21.78
C ALA A 295 -2.13 6.60 22.94
N VAL A 296 -1.86 6.18 24.20
CA VAL A 296 -2.60 6.64 25.39
C VAL A 296 -2.19 8.04 25.87
N ALA A 297 -1.07 8.58 25.38
CA ALA A 297 -0.66 9.95 25.70
C ALA A 297 -1.36 10.96 24.79
N ALA A 298 -1.63 12.15 25.29
CA ALA A 298 -2.08 13.27 24.46
C ALA A 298 -0.94 13.71 23.53
N ILE A 299 -1.28 14.08 22.29
CA ILE A 299 -0.34 14.60 21.28
C ILE A 299 -1.01 15.77 20.61
N ASN A 300 -0.33 16.91 20.54
CA ASN A 300 -0.87 18.17 20.03
C ASN A 300 -2.19 18.52 20.76
N ASP A 301 -3.27 18.77 20.03
CA ASP A 301 -4.59 19.05 20.60
C ASP A 301 -5.43 17.77 20.79
N ALA A 302 -4.94 16.62 20.32
CA ALA A 302 -5.65 15.35 20.44
C ALA A 302 -5.38 14.66 21.78
N GLN A 303 -6.47 14.27 22.45
CA GLN A 303 -6.39 13.43 23.64
C GLN A 303 -5.87 12.03 23.28
N GLY A 304 -5.25 11.35 24.26
CA GLY A 304 -4.89 9.95 24.14
C GLY A 304 -6.10 9.05 23.92
N ILE A 305 -5.86 7.84 23.41
CA ILE A 305 -6.93 6.84 23.24
C ILE A 305 -7.37 6.30 24.61
N PRO A 306 -8.67 6.02 24.83
CA PRO A 306 -9.18 5.48 26.09
C PRO A 306 -8.95 3.97 26.17
N LEU A 307 -7.69 3.54 26.27
CA LEU A 307 -7.36 2.12 26.28
C LEU A 307 -7.71 1.44 27.61
N ASN A 308 -7.46 2.10 28.74
CA ASN A 308 -7.72 1.63 30.11
C ASN A 308 -7.20 0.21 30.41
N ILE A 309 -6.11 -0.19 29.76
CA ILE A 309 -5.42 -1.48 29.96
C ILE A 309 -4.07 -1.20 30.61
N ASP A 310 -3.76 -1.97 31.65
CA ASP A 310 -2.42 -1.94 32.27
C ASP A 310 -1.37 -2.28 31.20
N ALA A 311 -0.38 -1.40 31.05
CA ALA A 311 0.70 -1.57 30.07
C ALA A 311 1.47 -2.89 30.24
N ASP A 312 1.55 -3.42 31.45
CA ASP A 312 2.23 -4.69 31.74
C ASP A 312 1.52 -5.88 31.08
N LYS A 313 0.21 -5.80 30.84
CA LYS A 313 -0.59 -6.83 30.18
C LYS A 313 -0.38 -6.89 28.68
N LEU A 314 0.20 -5.84 28.08
CA LEU A 314 0.43 -5.68 26.64
C LEU A 314 1.93 -5.63 26.27
N LYS A 315 2.83 -5.97 27.20
CA LYS A 315 4.26 -6.06 26.94
C LYS A 315 4.57 -7.06 25.82
N LYS A 316 5.73 -6.89 25.18
CA LYS A 316 6.24 -7.86 24.22
C LYS A 316 6.32 -9.25 24.84
N GLY A 317 5.79 -10.26 24.16
CA GLY A 317 5.71 -11.65 24.64
C GLY A 317 4.50 -11.95 25.54
N VAL A 318 3.69 -10.94 25.90
CA VAL A 318 2.47 -11.13 26.68
C VAL A 318 1.27 -10.88 25.81
N ARG A 319 0.35 -11.84 25.71
CA ARG A 319 -0.89 -11.76 24.91
C ARG A 319 -0.66 -11.30 23.47
N GLU A 320 0.39 -11.82 22.83
CA GLU A 320 0.64 -11.52 21.41
C GLU A 320 -0.53 -11.96 20.53
N VAL A 321 -1.16 -13.07 20.91
CA VAL A 321 -2.35 -13.64 20.29
C VAL A 321 -3.23 -14.23 21.39
N ILE A 322 -4.54 -13.95 21.32
CA ILE A 322 -5.57 -14.53 22.18
C ILE A 322 -6.49 -15.36 21.27
N TYR A 323 -6.59 -16.67 21.51
CA TYR A 323 -7.40 -17.54 20.67
C TYR A 323 -8.90 -17.33 20.91
N ALA A 324 -9.70 -17.25 19.85
CA ALA A 324 -11.15 -17.29 19.91
C ALA A 324 -11.59 -18.76 20.10
N HIS A 325 -11.83 -19.14 21.35
CA HIS A 325 -12.24 -20.49 21.73
C HIS A 325 -13.69 -20.46 22.20
N ASP A 326 -14.62 -20.80 21.31
CA ASP A 326 -16.04 -20.73 21.61
C ASP A 326 -16.44 -21.79 22.64
N LEU A 327 -16.84 -21.35 23.82
CA LEU A 327 -17.32 -22.20 24.92
C LEU A 327 -18.82 -22.53 24.79
N GLY A 328 -19.46 -22.26 23.66
CA GLY A 328 -20.89 -22.52 23.44
C GLY A 328 -21.81 -21.50 24.15
N ILE A 329 -21.33 -20.28 24.39
CA ILE A 329 -22.13 -19.21 24.98
C ILE A 329 -23.23 -18.78 24.01
N ALA A 330 -24.50 -19.01 24.40
CA ALA A 330 -25.64 -18.79 23.51
C ALA A 330 -25.90 -17.31 23.22
N ASN A 331 -25.71 -16.46 24.23
CA ASN A 331 -26.04 -15.02 24.18
C ASN A 331 -24.85 -14.19 23.78
N TYR A 332 -25.12 -12.99 23.24
CA TYR A 332 -24.10 -11.96 23.08
C TYR A 332 -23.58 -11.51 24.45
N THR A 333 -22.29 -11.26 24.55
CA THR A 333 -21.59 -10.92 25.78
C THR A 333 -21.04 -9.52 25.71
N GLU A 334 -21.20 -8.74 26.78
CA GLU A 334 -20.67 -7.37 26.88
C GLU A 334 -19.17 -7.34 26.67
N LEU A 335 -18.72 -6.35 25.89
CA LEU A 335 -17.33 -6.20 25.48
C LEU A 335 -16.39 -6.01 26.68
N ASP A 336 -16.82 -5.25 27.69
CA ASP A 336 -16.07 -5.08 28.96
C ASP A 336 -15.81 -6.40 29.66
N THR A 337 -16.84 -7.26 29.78
CA THR A 337 -16.69 -8.59 30.36
C THR A 337 -15.69 -9.46 29.57
N LEU A 338 -15.76 -9.39 28.25
CA LEU A 338 -14.82 -10.12 27.40
C LEU A 338 -13.39 -9.60 27.55
N LEU A 339 -13.21 -8.29 27.67
CA LEU A 339 -11.90 -7.67 27.93
C LEU A 339 -11.35 -8.10 29.31
N GLU A 340 -12.17 -8.13 30.35
CA GLU A 340 -11.78 -8.64 31.67
C GLU A 340 -11.27 -10.08 31.60
N ILE A 341 -11.94 -10.96 30.85
CA ILE A 341 -11.54 -12.37 30.67
C ILE A 341 -10.23 -12.45 29.89
N MET A 342 -10.14 -11.76 28.75
CA MET A 342 -8.96 -11.78 27.89
C MET A 342 -7.71 -11.19 28.58
N LEU A 343 -7.89 -10.25 29.49
CA LEU A 343 -6.82 -9.57 30.23
C LEU A 343 -6.54 -10.17 31.61
N SER A 344 -7.28 -11.21 32.01
CA SER A 344 -7.14 -11.84 33.32
C SER A 344 -5.87 -12.67 33.43
N ASP A 345 -5.16 -12.53 34.56
CA ASP A 345 -4.03 -13.40 34.91
C ASP A 345 -4.48 -14.60 35.78
N ASN A 346 -5.77 -14.70 36.08
CA ASN A 346 -6.32 -15.81 36.85
C ASN A 346 -6.52 -17.04 35.94
N GLN A 347 -5.93 -18.15 36.29
CA GLN A 347 -6.03 -19.42 35.54
C GLN A 347 -7.48 -19.90 35.34
N ARG A 348 -8.45 -19.47 36.19
CA ARG A 348 -9.88 -19.79 35.97
C ARG A 348 -10.48 -19.18 34.73
N ASN A 349 -9.88 -18.09 34.24
CA ASN A 349 -10.25 -17.41 33.00
C ASN A 349 -9.35 -17.80 31.81
N GLN A 350 -8.59 -18.87 31.95
CA GLN A 350 -7.66 -19.37 30.94
C GLN A 350 -7.99 -20.81 30.58
N VAL A 351 -7.58 -21.23 29.41
CA VAL A 351 -7.72 -22.62 28.93
C VAL A 351 -6.33 -23.25 28.91
N GLN A 352 -6.24 -24.48 29.42
CA GLN A 352 -5.01 -25.26 29.36
C GLN A 352 -4.85 -25.88 27.98
N MET A 353 -3.77 -25.55 27.30
CA MET A 353 -3.41 -26.14 26.02
C MET A 353 -2.83 -27.57 26.21
N SER A 354 -2.76 -28.34 25.12
CA SER A 354 -2.24 -29.72 25.13
C SER A 354 -0.79 -29.83 25.66
N ASN A 355 -0.01 -28.76 25.60
CA ASN A 355 1.34 -28.67 26.13
C ASN A 355 1.39 -28.26 27.63
N GLY A 356 0.24 -28.17 28.30
CA GLY A 356 0.13 -27.81 29.70
C GLY A 356 0.16 -26.31 30.03
N ILE A 357 0.35 -25.45 29.02
CA ILE A 357 0.39 -23.98 29.22
C ILE A 357 -1.02 -23.43 29.27
N PHE A 358 -1.28 -22.53 30.24
CA PHE A 358 -2.52 -21.77 30.33
C PHE A 358 -2.45 -20.52 29.45
N VAL A 359 -3.47 -20.30 28.62
CA VAL A 359 -3.57 -19.16 27.69
C VAL A 359 -4.90 -18.45 27.86
N ASN A 360 -4.87 -17.13 27.69
CA ASN A 360 -6.09 -16.35 27.63
C ASN A 360 -6.86 -16.66 26.34
N ILE A 361 -8.18 -16.61 26.43
CA ILE A 361 -9.08 -16.85 25.30
C ILE A 361 -10.14 -15.76 25.17
N LEU A 362 -10.65 -15.57 23.97
CA LEU A 362 -11.96 -14.96 23.73
C LEU A 362 -13.01 -16.09 23.80
N PRO A 363 -13.86 -16.13 24.85
CA PRO A 363 -14.70 -17.31 25.15
C PRO A 363 -15.92 -17.44 24.24
N THR A 364 -16.25 -16.41 23.47
CA THR A 364 -17.31 -16.39 22.46
C THR A 364 -17.01 -15.37 21.39
N LYS A 365 -17.45 -15.65 20.17
CA LYS A 365 -17.39 -14.70 19.05
C LYS A 365 -18.61 -13.75 18.99
N LYS A 366 -19.57 -13.88 19.88
CA LYS A 366 -20.77 -13.03 19.98
C LYS A 366 -20.51 -11.86 20.92
N LEU A 367 -20.20 -10.70 20.37
CA LEU A 367 -19.83 -9.49 21.09
C LEU A 367 -21.01 -8.52 21.14
N GLN A 368 -21.14 -7.81 22.26
CA GLN A 368 -22.17 -6.79 22.47
C GLN A 368 -21.54 -5.55 23.10
N LEU A 369 -22.09 -4.39 22.74
CA LEU A 369 -21.85 -3.10 23.41
C LEU A 369 -23.18 -2.45 23.73
N SER A 370 -23.46 -2.20 25.00
CA SER A 370 -24.63 -1.45 25.44
C SER A 370 -24.49 0.03 25.11
N ILE A 371 -25.57 0.66 24.63
CA ILE A 371 -25.59 2.04 24.15
C ILE A 371 -26.38 2.94 25.06
N ASP A 372 -25.72 3.97 25.57
CA ASP A 372 -26.39 5.11 26.18
C ASP A 372 -26.84 6.11 25.11
N LYS A 373 -28.13 6.07 24.77
CA LYS A 373 -28.74 6.90 23.75
C LYS A 373 -28.55 8.40 24.02
N ASP A 374 -28.65 8.82 25.26
CA ASP A 374 -28.52 10.24 25.64
C ASP A 374 -27.10 10.75 25.42
N THR A 375 -26.11 9.90 25.66
CA THR A 375 -24.71 10.23 25.37
C THR A 375 -24.43 10.30 23.88
N VAL A 376 -24.96 9.36 23.09
CA VAL A 376 -24.83 9.38 21.60
C VAL A 376 -25.42 10.66 21.01
N ILE A 377 -26.59 11.09 21.49
CA ILE A 377 -27.27 12.34 21.07
C ILE A 377 -26.45 13.56 21.51
N ARG A 378 -26.05 13.59 22.79
CA ARG A 378 -25.26 14.72 23.35
C ARG A 378 -23.98 15.00 22.58
N HIS A 379 -23.31 13.95 22.12
CA HIS A 379 -22.06 14.06 21.35
C HIS A 379 -22.27 14.09 19.83
N ALA A 380 -23.51 14.17 19.36
CA ALA A 380 -23.87 14.22 17.95
C ALA A 380 -23.19 13.12 17.11
N VAL A 381 -23.11 11.90 17.66
CA VAL A 381 -22.50 10.77 16.97
C VAL A 381 -23.34 10.37 15.76
N VAL A 382 -24.66 10.48 15.88
CA VAL A 382 -25.65 10.16 14.85
C VAL A 382 -26.30 11.47 14.37
N PRO A 383 -26.55 11.64 13.06
CA PRO A 383 -27.31 12.79 12.55
C PRO A 383 -28.68 12.92 13.23
N LYS A 384 -29.14 14.16 13.46
CA LYS A 384 -30.41 14.41 14.16
C LYS A 384 -31.60 13.68 13.53
N ALA A 385 -31.63 13.58 12.20
CA ALA A 385 -32.68 12.86 11.48
C ALA A 385 -32.73 11.35 11.76
N TRP A 386 -31.68 10.78 12.35
CA TRP A 386 -31.53 9.33 12.62
C TRP A 386 -31.54 8.99 14.12
N GLU A 387 -31.76 9.96 15.00
CA GLU A 387 -31.75 9.75 16.46
C GLU A 387 -32.75 8.68 16.91
N ASP A 388 -33.91 8.55 16.24
CA ASP A 388 -34.92 7.52 16.54
C ASP A 388 -34.44 6.09 16.19
N ASN A 389 -33.44 5.97 15.31
CA ASN A 389 -32.90 4.69 14.87
C ASN A 389 -31.72 4.20 15.73
N ILE A 390 -31.36 4.95 16.80
CA ILE A 390 -30.26 4.56 17.69
C ILE A 390 -30.66 3.27 18.41
N ALA A 391 -29.87 2.21 18.21
CA ALA A 391 -30.07 0.94 18.90
C ALA A 391 -29.73 1.05 20.39
N SER A 392 -30.41 0.26 21.24
CA SER A 392 -30.05 0.14 22.65
C SER A 392 -28.78 -0.69 22.88
N THR A 393 -28.42 -1.53 21.91
CA THR A 393 -27.24 -2.39 21.93
C THR A 393 -26.71 -2.58 20.53
N MET A 394 -25.38 -2.58 20.37
CA MET A 394 -24.71 -3.08 19.20
C MET A 394 -24.34 -4.54 19.41
N GLN A 395 -24.71 -5.41 18.50
CA GLN A 395 -24.41 -6.85 18.54
C GLN A 395 -23.75 -7.27 17.23
N TRP A 396 -22.58 -7.90 17.32
CA TRP A 396 -21.87 -8.39 16.12
C TRP A 396 -21.12 -9.68 16.40
N THR A 397 -20.74 -10.37 15.34
CA THR A 397 -19.96 -11.60 15.43
C THR A 397 -18.52 -11.29 15.04
N TYR A 398 -17.57 -11.60 15.91
CA TYR A 398 -16.16 -11.53 15.61
C TYR A 398 -15.78 -12.61 14.59
N ASN A 399 -15.18 -12.21 13.47
CA ASN A 399 -15.03 -13.04 12.29
C ASN A 399 -13.67 -13.74 12.16
N LYS A 400 -12.81 -13.68 13.20
CA LYS A 400 -11.45 -14.28 13.17
C LYS A 400 -11.28 -15.40 14.21
N GLU A 401 -10.20 -16.17 14.06
CA GLU A 401 -9.87 -17.28 14.97
C GLU A 401 -9.00 -16.85 16.15
N TYR A 402 -8.47 -15.65 16.11
CA TYR A 402 -7.65 -15.09 17.19
C TYR A 402 -7.77 -13.56 17.23
N VAL A 403 -7.54 -13.00 18.40
CA VAL A 403 -7.47 -11.55 18.66
C VAL A 403 -6.00 -11.18 18.79
N THR A 404 -5.53 -10.26 17.96
CA THR A 404 -4.22 -9.64 18.08
C THR A 404 -4.23 -8.47 19.05
N LYS A 405 -3.05 -7.94 19.43
CA LYS A 405 -2.99 -6.72 20.25
C LYS A 405 -3.69 -5.51 19.62
N ALA A 406 -3.65 -5.39 18.29
CA ALA A 406 -4.35 -4.31 17.60
C ALA A 406 -5.85 -4.40 17.79
N GLU A 407 -6.43 -5.58 17.61
CA GLU A 407 -7.86 -5.82 17.79
C GLU A 407 -8.27 -5.72 19.25
N LEU A 408 -7.43 -6.21 20.18
CA LEU A 408 -7.64 -6.03 21.61
C LEU A 408 -7.65 -4.53 21.99
N GLY A 409 -6.72 -3.76 21.44
CA GLY A 409 -6.68 -2.30 21.60
C GLY A 409 -7.92 -1.62 21.00
N MET A 410 -8.37 -2.05 19.83
CA MET A 410 -9.59 -1.53 19.19
C MET A 410 -10.84 -1.87 20.00
N MET A 411 -10.97 -3.10 20.51
CA MET A 411 -12.06 -3.50 21.41
C MET A 411 -12.08 -2.66 22.69
N ALA A 412 -10.91 -2.38 23.26
CA ALA A 412 -10.81 -1.53 24.45
C ALA A 412 -11.20 -0.08 24.16
N ILE A 413 -10.81 0.48 23.00
CA ILE A 413 -11.26 1.82 22.60
C ILE A 413 -12.78 1.86 22.45
N LEU A 414 -13.39 0.86 21.82
CA LEU A 414 -14.83 0.77 21.65
C LEU A 414 -15.57 0.72 23.00
N ALA A 415 -15.08 -0.12 23.91
CA ALA A 415 -15.68 -0.30 25.25
C ALA A 415 -15.57 0.97 26.12
N HIS A 416 -14.41 1.64 26.07
CA HIS A 416 -14.12 2.74 27.01
C HIS A 416 -14.32 4.14 26.44
N ASN A 417 -14.60 4.27 25.14
CA ASN A 417 -14.83 5.58 24.50
C ASN A 417 -16.15 6.24 24.95
N ASN A 418 -17.12 5.47 25.42
CA ASN A 418 -18.43 5.93 25.85
C ASN A 418 -19.12 6.92 24.91
N TRP A 419 -18.84 6.80 23.61
CA TRP A 419 -19.34 7.70 22.54
C TRP A 419 -18.94 9.18 22.72
N GLU A 420 -17.97 9.49 23.58
CA GLU A 420 -17.49 10.86 23.81
C GLU A 420 -16.71 11.41 22.60
N ARG A 421 -16.06 10.54 21.86
CA ARG A 421 -15.29 10.87 20.67
C ARG A 421 -15.84 10.12 19.46
N PRO A 422 -16.03 10.80 18.31
CA PRO A 422 -16.40 10.11 17.07
C PRO A 422 -15.30 9.13 16.63
N ILE A 423 -15.70 7.94 16.21
CA ILE A 423 -14.78 6.90 15.71
C ILE A 423 -14.98 6.74 14.23
N TYR A 424 -13.86 6.78 13.49
CA TYR A 424 -13.81 6.63 12.05
C TYR A 424 -12.81 5.56 11.62
N PHE A 425 -13.06 4.97 10.46
CA PHE A 425 -12.17 4.08 9.74
C PHE A 425 -11.87 4.67 8.36
N ALA A 426 -10.61 4.70 7.95
CA ALA A 426 -10.24 5.11 6.60
C ALA A 426 -10.78 4.10 5.56
N ASN A 427 -11.23 4.56 4.39
CA ASN A 427 -11.77 3.66 3.37
C ASN A 427 -10.70 2.75 2.71
N MET A 428 -9.43 3.00 2.97
CA MET A 428 -8.33 2.10 2.58
C MET A 428 -8.22 0.83 3.43
N LEU A 429 -8.95 0.73 4.56
CA LEU A 429 -8.98 -0.48 5.37
C LEU A 429 -9.80 -1.58 4.67
N SER A 430 -9.30 -2.80 4.74
CA SER A 430 -10.08 -3.96 4.31
C SER A 430 -11.17 -4.31 5.34
N THR A 431 -12.21 -5.01 4.91
CA THR A 431 -13.30 -5.49 5.77
C THR A 431 -12.80 -6.33 6.95
N ASP A 432 -11.68 -7.03 6.79
CA ASP A 432 -11.03 -7.78 7.89
C ASP A 432 -10.62 -6.89 9.06
N ASN A 433 -10.40 -5.59 8.84
CA ASN A 433 -10.03 -4.65 9.90
C ASN A 433 -11.22 -4.13 10.71
N PHE A 434 -12.45 -4.38 10.27
CA PHE A 434 -13.65 -3.90 10.94
C PHE A 434 -14.16 -4.85 12.05
N MET A 435 -13.54 -6.01 12.23
CA MET A 435 -13.90 -7.01 13.27
C MET A 435 -15.38 -7.46 13.26
N GLY A 436 -16.08 -7.34 12.11
CA GLY A 436 -17.50 -7.63 11.96
C GLY A 436 -18.44 -6.47 12.30
N LEU A 437 -17.91 -5.24 12.46
CA LEU A 437 -18.69 -4.02 12.70
C LEU A 437 -19.32 -3.40 11.44
N ASP A 438 -19.16 -4.03 10.28
CA ASP A 438 -19.52 -3.49 8.95
C ASP A 438 -20.93 -2.88 8.92
N LYS A 439 -21.90 -3.53 9.57
CA LYS A 439 -23.30 -3.07 9.60
C LYS A 439 -23.54 -1.79 10.41
N TYR A 440 -22.58 -1.38 11.23
CA TYR A 440 -22.61 -0.14 12.02
C TYR A 440 -21.74 0.96 11.42
N LEU A 441 -21.12 0.72 10.25
CA LEU A 441 -20.31 1.69 9.57
C LEU A 441 -21.15 2.47 8.55
N VAL A 442 -21.00 3.78 8.58
CA VAL A 442 -21.70 4.73 7.72
C VAL A 442 -20.69 5.44 6.83
N ASN A 443 -20.87 5.36 5.52
CA ASN A 443 -19.99 6.02 4.57
C ASN A 443 -20.23 7.55 4.56
N GLU A 444 -19.18 8.31 4.78
CA GLU A 444 -19.16 9.78 4.70
C GLU A 444 -18.10 10.28 3.67
N GLY A 445 -17.73 9.44 2.71
CA GLY A 445 -16.73 9.70 1.67
C GLY A 445 -15.47 8.87 1.85
N LEU A 446 -14.33 9.52 2.13
CA LEU A 446 -13.06 8.82 2.37
C LEU A 446 -13.01 8.08 3.71
N VAL A 447 -14.03 8.22 4.55
CA VAL A 447 -14.08 7.61 5.88
C VAL A 447 -15.42 6.92 6.12
N TYR A 448 -15.39 5.89 6.97
CA TYR A 448 -16.55 5.24 7.52
C TYR A 448 -16.69 5.64 8.99
N LYS A 449 -17.80 6.25 9.37
CA LYS A 449 -18.11 6.62 10.75
C LYS A 449 -18.81 5.47 11.45
N LEU A 450 -18.34 5.11 12.66
CA LEU A 450 -19.04 4.16 13.49
C LEU A 450 -20.25 4.83 14.15
N MET A 451 -21.43 4.29 13.88
CA MET A 451 -22.69 4.77 14.45
C MET A 451 -23.50 3.59 15.02
N PRO A 452 -24.14 3.74 16.21
CA PRO A 452 -24.94 2.67 16.81
C PRO A 452 -26.33 2.57 16.15
N ILE A 453 -26.36 2.47 14.83
CA ILE A 453 -27.54 2.26 14.00
C ILE A 453 -27.25 1.09 13.07
N GLU A 454 -28.20 0.19 12.89
CA GLU A 454 -27.99 -1.02 12.09
C GLU A 454 -28.48 -0.82 10.65
N ALA A 455 -27.60 -1.04 9.67
CA ALA A 455 -27.99 -1.10 8.27
C ALA A 455 -28.51 -2.49 7.90
N GLN A 456 -29.48 -2.56 6.99
CA GLN A 456 -29.78 -3.81 6.29
C GLN A 456 -28.60 -4.07 5.33
N GLN A 457 -27.85 -5.14 5.59
CA GLN A 457 -26.65 -5.47 4.79
C GLN A 457 -27.03 -5.93 3.39
N GLU A 458 -26.45 -5.29 2.38
CA GLU A 458 -26.15 -5.93 1.10
C GLU A 458 -24.81 -6.68 1.26
N GLU A 459 -24.74 -7.91 0.77
CA GLU A 459 -23.57 -8.78 0.95
C GLU A 459 -22.25 -8.05 0.62
N ASN A 460 -21.34 -7.99 1.60
CA ASN A 460 -19.96 -7.49 1.50
C ASN A 460 -19.76 -5.98 1.20
N ARG A 461 -20.75 -5.12 1.42
CA ARG A 461 -20.60 -3.66 1.26
C ARG A 461 -21.18 -2.91 2.44
N ILE A 462 -20.52 -1.81 2.81
CA ILE A 462 -21.10 -0.82 3.72
C ILE A 462 -22.22 -0.12 2.96
N SER A 463 -23.46 -0.40 3.34
CA SER A 463 -24.67 0.01 2.60
C SER A 463 -25.30 1.30 3.13
N LEU A 464 -24.86 1.78 4.29
CA LEU A 464 -25.41 2.99 4.88
C LEU A 464 -24.54 4.21 4.54
N PHE A 465 -25.20 5.26 4.03
CA PHE A 465 -24.57 6.50 3.60
C PHE A 465 -25.20 7.69 4.32
N ASN A 466 -24.36 8.55 4.88
CA ASN A 466 -24.76 9.88 5.30
C ASN A 466 -24.59 10.85 4.12
N GLU A 467 -25.65 11.01 3.33
CA GLU A 467 -25.63 11.77 2.09
C GLU A 467 -25.23 13.24 2.27
N ASP A 468 -25.69 13.86 3.36
CA ASP A 468 -25.41 15.27 3.62
C ASP A 468 -23.94 15.47 3.98
N SER A 469 -23.37 14.60 4.85
CA SER A 469 -21.94 14.63 5.16
C SER A 469 -21.10 14.29 3.94
N LEU A 470 -21.49 13.28 3.17
CA LEU A 470 -20.81 12.88 1.93
C LEU A 470 -20.76 14.03 0.92
N TYR A 471 -21.92 14.65 0.65
CA TYR A 471 -22.03 15.78 -0.27
C TYR A 471 -21.21 16.98 0.20
N SER A 472 -21.35 17.40 1.46
CA SER A 472 -20.58 18.51 2.02
C SER A 472 -19.07 18.24 2.01
N ASN A 473 -18.64 17.02 2.33
CA ASN A 473 -17.22 16.65 2.28
C ASN A 473 -16.67 16.81 0.86
N ILE A 474 -17.37 16.26 -0.16
CA ILE A 474 -16.93 16.31 -1.55
C ILE A 474 -16.94 17.73 -2.11
N MET A 475 -18.05 18.46 -1.91
CA MET A 475 -18.29 19.75 -2.56
C MET A 475 -17.62 20.94 -1.87
N GLU A 476 -17.49 20.89 -0.54
CA GLU A 476 -17.10 22.07 0.26
C GLU A 476 -15.73 21.93 0.92
N LYS A 477 -15.31 20.69 1.27
CA LYS A 477 -14.11 20.48 2.09
C LYS A 477 -12.92 19.91 1.33
N TYR A 478 -13.16 19.10 0.27
CA TYR A 478 -12.08 18.39 -0.40
C TYR A 478 -11.21 19.30 -1.25
N HIS A 479 -9.91 19.09 -1.13
CA HIS A 479 -8.90 19.66 -2.02
C HIS A 479 -8.60 18.68 -3.16
N TRP A 480 -8.41 19.22 -4.34
CA TRP A 480 -8.24 18.46 -5.58
C TRP A 480 -6.87 18.67 -6.22
N GLY A 481 -6.05 19.56 -5.63
CA GLY A 481 -4.75 19.92 -6.19
C GLY A 481 -4.81 20.32 -7.65
N ASN A 482 -3.79 19.93 -8.37
CA ASN A 482 -3.66 20.16 -9.82
C ASN A 482 -3.91 18.89 -10.65
N ILE A 483 -4.67 17.92 -10.13
CA ILE A 483 -4.85 16.60 -10.76
C ILE A 483 -5.34 16.72 -12.20
N ALA A 484 -6.28 17.65 -12.49
CA ALA A 484 -6.82 17.86 -13.83
C ALA A 484 -5.76 18.32 -14.86
N GLU A 485 -4.70 18.98 -14.39
CA GLU A 485 -3.65 19.58 -15.23
C GLU A 485 -2.35 18.77 -15.23
N MET A 486 -2.25 17.74 -14.40
CA MET A 486 -1.08 16.85 -14.37
C MET A 486 -0.83 16.21 -15.73
N LYS A 487 0.42 16.22 -16.15
CA LYS A 487 0.85 15.61 -17.43
C LYS A 487 1.22 14.14 -17.26
N HIS A 488 1.74 13.79 -16.10
CA HIS A 488 2.26 12.45 -15.79
C HIS A 488 1.63 11.91 -14.52
N PHE A 489 1.20 10.66 -14.60
CA PHE A 489 0.58 9.93 -13.49
C PHE A 489 1.42 8.70 -13.21
N ASP A 490 2.01 8.66 -12.03
CA ASP A 490 2.74 7.48 -11.57
C ASP A 490 1.80 6.34 -11.15
N SER A 491 2.38 5.18 -10.89
CA SER A 491 1.64 3.99 -10.48
C SER A 491 0.90 4.18 -9.15
N ASP A 492 1.43 4.99 -8.23
CA ASP A 492 0.77 5.26 -6.95
C ASP A 492 -0.52 6.06 -7.16
N TYR A 493 -0.50 7.09 -8.03
CA TYR A 493 -1.72 7.79 -8.41
C TYR A 493 -2.74 6.82 -9.04
N LYS A 494 -2.30 6.04 -10.03
CA LYS A 494 -3.16 5.09 -10.73
C LYS A 494 -3.78 4.08 -9.77
N THR A 495 -3.07 3.64 -8.76
CA THR A 495 -3.52 2.62 -7.81
C THR A 495 -4.37 3.22 -6.68
N PHE A 496 -3.86 4.23 -5.97
CA PHE A 496 -4.50 4.71 -4.75
C PHE A 496 -5.56 5.77 -5.02
N ILE A 497 -5.22 6.84 -5.74
CA ILE A 497 -6.14 7.97 -5.93
C ILE A 497 -7.30 7.57 -6.82
N ASN A 498 -7.01 6.86 -7.91
CA ASN A 498 -8.07 6.48 -8.84
C ASN A 498 -9.03 5.47 -8.23
N HIS A 499 -8.53 4.53 -7.42
CA HIS A 499 -9.40 3.59 -6.73
C HIS A 499 -10.15 4.25 -5.56
N TYR A 500 -9.44 4.76 -4.56
CA TYR A 500 -10.08 5.19 -3.30
C TYR A 500 -10.83 6.53 -3.41
N LEU A 501 -10.32 7.50 -4.18
CA LEU A 501 -10.98 8.79 -4.33
C LEU A 501 -12.03 8.76 -5.45
N TRP A 502 -11.65 8.35 -6.66
CA TRP A 502 -12.55 8.46 -7.80
C TRP A 502 -13.59 7.33 -7.84
N GLU A 503 -13.18 6.08 -7.71
CA GLU A 503 -14.10 4.93 -7.80
C GLU A 503 -14.89 4.75 -6.50
N GLU A 504 -14.21 4.49 -5.38
CA GLU A 504 -14.83 4.15 -4.10
C GLU A 504 -15.48 5.35 -3.37
N THR A 505 -15.14 6.58 -3.73
CA THR A 505 -15.77 7.76 -3.12
C THR A 505 -16.71 8.44 -4.11
N ILE A 506 -16.21 8.96 -5.23
CA ILE A 506 -17.03 9.72 -6.18
C ILE A 506 -17.98 8.81 -6.94
N GLY A 507 -17.50 7.69 -7.51
CA GLY A 507 -18.32 6.73 -8.24
C GLY A 507 -19.45 6.18 -7.38
N LEU A 508 -19.12 5.77 -6.15
CA LEU A 508 -20.08 5.22 -5.20
C LEU A 508 -21.09 6.30 -4.70
N ALA A 509 -20.64 7.55 -4.54
CA ALA A 509 -21.53 8.68 -4.22
C ALA A 509 -22.57 8.90 -5.34
N LEU A 510 -22.12 8.91 -6.60
CA LEU A 510 -23.00 9.08 -7.76
C LEU A 510 -24.01 7.93 -7.87
N ASP A 511 -23.56 6.67 -7.73
CA ASP A 511 -24.43 5.49 -7.75
C ASP A 511 -25.51 5.58 -6.66
N THR A 512 -25.10 5.91 -5.44
CA THR A 512 -26.00 6.00 -4.28
C THR A 512 -27.03 7.12 -4.45
N LEU A 513 -26.60 8.32 -4.81
CA LEU A 513 -27.47 9.48 -5.00
C LEU A 513 -28.45 9.25 -6.17
N ASN A 514 -27.98 8.65 -7.26
CA ASN A 514 -28.82 8.29 -8.41
C ASN A 514 -29.92 7.27 -8.03
N LYS A 515 -29.58 6.23 -7.26
CA LYS A 515 -30.54 5.23 -6.78
C LYS A 515 -31.60 5.81 -5.86
N ARG A 516 -31.26 6.84 -5.12
CA ARG A 516 -32.17 7.52 -4.17
C ARG A 516 -32.93 8.69 -4.78
N GLY A 517 -32.68 9.04 -6.05
CA GLY A 517 -33.36 10.13 -6.74
C GLY A 517 -32.84 11.53 -6.39
N GLU A 518 -31.68 11.62 -5.69
CA GLU A 518 -31.02 12.88 -5.33
C GLU A 518 -30.22 13.47 -6.51
N TRP A 519 -30.88 13.59 -7.65
CA TRP A 519 -30.24 13.89 -8.95
C TRP A 519 -29.53 15.23 -8.99
N LYS A 520 -29.98 16.22 -8.20
CA LYS A 520 -29.29 17.52 -8.12
C LYS A 520 -27.93 17.36 -7.48
N LYS A 521 -27.84 16.70 -6.31
CA LYS A 521 -26.57 16.44 -5.62
C LYS A 521 -25.64 15.58 -6.49
N ALA A 522 -26.18 14.57 -7.16
CA ALA A 522 -25.43 13.73 -8.09
C ALA A 522 -24.86 14.54 -9.26
N SER A 523 -25.67 15.41 -9.87
CA SER A 523 -25.25 16.31 -10.97
C SER A 523 -24.12 17.24 -10.53
N ASP A 524 -24.23 17.86 -9.35
CA ASP A 524 -23.20 18.76 -8.83
C ASP A 524 -21.87 18.03 -8.65
N ILE A 525 -21.89 16.80 -8.08
CA ILE A 525 -20.68 15.95 -7.92
C ILE A 525 -20.15 15.51 -9.29
N ALA A 526 -21.00 15.14 -10.24
CA ALA A 526 -20.57 14.74 -11.58
C ALA A 526 -19.84 15.89 -12.30
N HIS A 527 -20.37 17.10 -12.25
CA HIS A 527 -19.72 18.28 -12.82
C HIS A 527 -18.40 18.63 -12.13
N LEU A 528 -18.35 18.50 -10.81
CA LEU A 528 -17.09 18.68 -10.05
C LEU A 528 -16.05 17.63 -10.50
N ALA A 529 -16.45 16.36 -10.60
CA ALA A 529 -15.57 15.29 -11.06
C ALA A 529 -15.01 15.57 -12.46
N LEU A 530 -15.86 15.93 -13.42
CA LEU A 530 -15.44 16.31 -14.78
C LEU A 530 -14.45 17.47 -14.81
N ALA A 531 -14.58 18.41 -13.87
CA ALA A 531 -13.67 19.56 -13.77
C ALA A 531 -12.33 19.21 -13.11
N LYS A 532 -12.30 18.18 -12.24
CA LYS A 532 -11.15 17.87 -11.36
C LYS A 532 -10.42 16.59 -11.73
N MET A 533 -11.07 15.66 -12.45
CA MET A 533 -10.40 14.44 -12.92
C MET A 533 -9.41 14.71 -14.05
N PRO A 534 -8.42 13.82 -14.25
CA PRO A 534 -7.55 13.86 -15.43
C PRO A 534 -8.39 13.85 -16.73
N LYS A 535 -8.11 14.76 -17.64
CA LYS A 535 -8.80 14.85 -18.94
C LYS A 535 -8.51 13.64 -19.83
N LYS A 536 -7.32 13.07 -19.69
CA LYS A 536 -6.91 11.84 -20.38
C LYS A 536 -7.13 10.65 -19.46
N ILE A 537 -7.76 9.60 -19.97
CA ILE A 537 -7.92 8.36 -19.20
C ILE A 537 -6.55 7.74 -18.91
N VAL A 538 -6.28 7.51 -17.64
CA VAL A 538 -4.99 7.01 -17.16
C VAL A 538 -4.99 5.50 -16.91
N ASN A 539 -6.16 4.92 -16.65
CA ASN A 539 -6.35 3.48 -16.50
C ASN A 539 -7.83 3.07 -16.63
N THR A 540 -8.10 1.76 -16.63
CA THR A 540 -9.45 1.20 -16.76
C THR A 540 -10.39 1.60 -15.61
N GLN A 541 -9.89 1.81 -14.39
CA GLN A 541 -10.73 2.24 -13.25
C GLN A 541 -11.36 3.61 -13.48
N GLN A 542 -10.66 4.52 -14.16
CA GLN A 542 -11.25 5.80 -14.54
C GLN A 542 -12.44 5.62 -15.50
N VAL A 543 -12.41 4.59 -16.36
CA VAL A 543 -13.56 4.28 -17.25
C VAL A 543 -14.80 3.89 -16.44
N TYR A 544 -14.63 3.12 -15.36
CA TYR A 544 -15.74 2.78 -14.46
C TYR A 544 -16.30 4.00 -13.75
N THR A 545 -15.45 4.89 -13.23
CA THR A 545 -15.92 6.16 -12.64
C THR A 545 -16.67 7.01 -13.68
N ASN A 546 -16.14 7.10 -14.90
CA ASN A 546 -16.82 7.81 -16.00
C ASN A 546 -18.20 7.21 -16.32
N ALA A 547 -18.39 5.89 -16.19
CA ALA A 547 -19.69 5.27 -16.39
C ALA A 547 -20.74 5.77 -15.38
N TYR A 548 -20.39 5.95 -14.11
CA TYR A 548 -21.30 6.56 -13.12
C TYR A 548 -21.60 8.03 -13.44
N ILE A 549 -20.62 8.78 -13.96
CA ILE A 549 -20.83 10.17 -14.41
C ILE A 549 -21.77 10.19 -15.61
N VAL A 550 -21.58 9.30 -16.59
CA VAL A 550 -22.46 9.16 -17.77
C VAL A 550 -23.90 8.86 -17.36
N ASP A 551 -24.11 7.90 -16.45
CA ASP A 551 -25.44 7.56 -15.93
C ASP A 551 -26.10 8.79 -15.28
N THR A 552 -25.36 9.55 -14.48
CA THR A 552 -25.84 10.78 -13.85
C THR A 552 -26.24 11.83 -14.89
N LEU A 553 -25.36 12.10 -15.87
CA LEU A 553 -25.63 13.08 -16.93
C LEU A 553 -26.87 12.74 -17.77
N LEU A 554 -27.09 11.45 -18.04
CA LEU A 554 -28.30 10.99 -18.73
C LEU A 554 -29.58 11.24 -17.93
N LYS A 555 -29.53 11.07 -16.61
CA LYS A 555 -30.66 11.31 -15.69
C LYS A 555 -31.02 12.79 -15.54
N VAL A 556 -30.08 13.68 -15.77
CA VAL A 556 -30.27 15.14 -15.74
C VAL A 556 -30.39 15.74 -17.15
N GLU A 557 -30.63 14.91 -18.16
CA GLU A 557 -30.89 15.29 -19.57
C GLU A 557 -29.68 15.96 -20.27
N GLU A 558 -28.45 15.77 -19.79
CA GLU A 558 -27.21 16.27 -20.42
C GLU A 558 -26.63 15.25 -21.43
N GLN A 559 -27.44 14.82 -22.42
CA GLN A 559 -27.11 13.72 -23.32
C GLN A 559 -25.82 13.93 -24.13
N ASP A 560 -25.55 15.14 -24.61
CA ASP A 560 -24.38 15.42 -25.46
C ASP A 560 -23.07 15.21 -24.66
N LYS A 561 -23.03 15.67 -23.41
CA LYS A 561 -21.87 15.45 -22.53
C LYS A 561 -21.71 13.98 -22.16
N ALA A 562 -22.80 13.29 -21.90
CA ALA A 562 -22.80 11.87 -21.59
C ALA A 562 -22.24 11.05 -22.76
N ILE A 563 -22.68 11.31 -23.98
CA ILE A 563 -22.20 10.64 -25.20
C ILE A 563 -20.72 10.95 -25.43
N GLN A 564 -20.29 12.20 -25.27
CA GLN A 564 -18.90 12.59 -25.43
C GLN A 564 -18.01 11.84 -24.44
N LEU A 565 -18.39 11.77 -23.16
CA LEU A 565 -17.62 11.08 -22.14
C LEU A 565 -17.60 9.55 -22.35
N ALA A 566 -18.73 8.97 -22.75
CA ALA A 566 -18.81 7.55 -23.07
C ALA A 566 -17.89 7.17 -24.24
N ASN A 567 -17.86 7.98 -25.30
CA ASN A 567 -16.97 7.74 -26.46
C ASN A 567 -15.48 7.80 -26.05
N VAL A 568 -15.08 8.72 -25.18
CA VAL A 568 -13.70 8.76 -24.65
C VAL A 568 -13.35 7.46 -23.91
N GLY A 569 -14.30 6.90 -23.15
CA GLY A 569 -14.14 5.61 -22.48
C GLY A 569 -14.02 4.44 -23.45
N LEU A 570 -14.88 4.40 -24.48
CA LEU A 570 -14.87 3.36 -25.51
C LEU A 570 -13.58 3.42 -26.34
N ASP A 571 -13.17 4.60 -26.80
CA ASP A 571 -11.91 4.78 -27.53
C ASP A 571 -10.69 4.29 -26.73
N TYR A 572 -10.68 4.52 -25.42
CA TYR A 572 -9.63 3.98 -24.55
C TYR A 572 -9.66 2.45 -24.50
N LEU A 573 -10.84 1.84 -24.34
CA LEU A 573 -10.97 0.37 -24.26
C LEU A 573 -10.63 -0.32 -25.58
N GLU A 574 -10.94 0.30 -26.73
CA GLU A 574 -10.57 -0.24 -28.04
C GLU A 574 -9.06 -0.20 -28.31
N GLN A 575 -8.34 0.74 -27.71
CA GLN A 575 -6.89 0.91 -27.88
C GLN A 575 -6.05 0.09 -26.89
N ASN A 576 -6.69 -0.46 -25.85
CA ASN A 576 -6.05 -1.13 -24.73
C ASN A 576 -6.70 -2.47 -24.37
#